data_dc2fcf0b94a480fb41492e6be7e35b5e
#
_entry.id   dc2fcf0b94a480fb41492e6be7e35b5e
#
_cell.length_a   1.000
_cell.length_b   1.000
_cell.length_c   1.000
_cell.angle_alpha   90.00
_cell.angle_beta   90.00
_cell.angle_gamma   90.00
#
_symmetry.space_group_name_H-M   'P 1'
#
loop_
_entity.id
_entity.type
_entity.pdbx_description
1 polymer ?
#
loop_
_entity_poly.entity_id
_entity_poly.type
_entity_poly.pdbx_seq_one_letter_code
_entity_poly.pdbx_strand_id
1 'polypeptide(L)'
;MLDKKNKNVLLKIVGLAVAVFLLVYIGTIFMGGGGEKTLDGIVKEIDVTEVPPTKGLVDISGIDIAATLPDISKYPPQVNSSTSSYIEIFSSTEKAGSGTDGWLTEVARDFNNAKIMIDGKQTSVRLRGIASGQGADYITSGKYLPDAYTPSNELWGEMLISRGVDARLVQKRLAGNAAGILITKSKKAELEAKYGAVNVTTVIDSVANNELQMGYTNPFASSTGLNFLISTLQAIDASNPLSNKAIAGFDRFQENIPVVAYTTLQMREAAKSGVLDAFVLEYQTYVNTPDIRSYEFIPFGVRHDSPIYAIGKLSPEKTKILDEFIKFSQQENYQNLATKYGFNGLDEYQSEFVPASGDVLIQAQKLWKEKKNANICAVFVADVSGSMDGEPLNNLKKSLLEGQKYIGKDNLIGLVSYSDDVYINLPISRFDLNNRSYFVGAVGGLQAGGATATFDGIAVAMKMLEEQLALDPKLKPKIFVLSDGETNRGHSLNDIRKLVEESGIPIYTIGYNADIKALEEISLVNEAASINADTEDVVYKLANLFNAELA
;
A
#
# COMPACT_ATOMS: atom_id res chain seq x y z
N MET A 1 24.77 6.18 31.56
CA MET A 1 24.26 6.34 32.95
C MET A 1 23.34 7.54 32.94
N LEU A 2 22.06 7.34 32.69
CA LEU A 2 21.04 8.38 32.77
C LEU A 2 20.82 8.73 34.24
N ASP A 3 20.90 10.01 34.50
CA ASP A 3 20.81 10.61 35.83
C ASP A 3 19.49 10.21 36.53
N LYS A 4 19.56 9.80 37.78
CA LYS A 4 18.43 9.41 38.66
C LYS A 4 17.29 10.44 38.65
N LYS A 5 17.59 11.71 38.34
CA LYS A 5 16.63 12.82 38.27
C LYS A 5 15.72 12.71 37.04
N ASN A 6 16.23 12.25 35.89
CA ASN A 6 15.43 12.07 34.66
C ASN A 6 14.54 10.83 34.68
N LYS A 7 14.96 9.75 35.36
CA LYS A 7 14.07 8.58 35.61
C LYS A 7 12.83 8.93 36.44
N ASN A 8 12.99 9.78 37.43
CA ASN A 8 11.86 10.21 38.27
C ASN A 8 10.90 11.19 37.57
N VAL A 9 11.38 11.94 36.58
CA VAL A 9 10.54 12.81 35.73
C VAL A 9 9.77 11.96 34.72
N LEU A 10 10.42 11.00 34.10
CA LEU A 10 9.75 10.07 33.15
C LEU A 10 8.69 9.22 33.85
N LEU A 11 8.98 8.68 35.03
CA LEU A 11 8.00 7.94 35.85
C LEU A 11 6.81 8.82 36.28
N LYS A 12 7.03 10.11 36.53
CA LYS A 12 5.95 11.04 36.86
C LYS A 12 5.09 11.41 35.66
N ILE A 13 5.69 11.53 34.46
CA ILE A 13 4.96 11.81 33.20
C ILE A 13 4.14 10.59 32.79
N VAL A 14 4.71 9.39 32.84
CA VAL A 14 3.97 8.14 32.57
C VAL A 14 2.88 7.91 33.63
N GLY A 15 3.16 8.15 34.91
CA GLY A 15 2.18 8.07 35.98
C GLY A 15 1.05 9.11 35.82
N LEU A 16 1.35 10.31 35.33
CA LEU A 16 0.35 11.35 35.05
C LEU A 16 -0.51 11.00 33.81
N ALA A 17 0.08 10.47 32.77
CA ALA A 17 -0.65 10.01 31.59
C ALA A 17 -1.60 8.84 31.94
N VAL A 18 -1.14 7.85 32.70
CA VAL A 18 -1.99 6.74 33.19
C VAL A 18 -3.06 7.25 34.16
N ALA A 19 -2.76 8.22 35.03
CA ALA A 19 -3.75 8.81 35.95
C ALA A 19 -4.79 9.67 35.21
N VAL A 20 -4.40 10.40 34.14
CA VAL A 20 -5.32 11.15 33.26
C VAL A 20 -6.18 10.18 32.46
N PHE A 21 -5.61 9.09 31.94
CA PHE A 21 -6.36 8.04 31.25
C PHE A 21 -7.38 7.35 32.18
N LEU A 22 -6.98 7.03 33.43
CA LEU A 22 -7.88 6.48 34.43
C LEU A 22 -8.95 7.50 34.92
N LEU A 23 -8.62 8.79 34.98
CA LEU A 23 -9.58 9.82 35.37
C LEU A 23 -10.58 10.13 34.26
N VAL A 24 -10.17 10.08 32.98
CA VAL A 24 -11.07 10.17 31.82
C VAL A 24 -11.96 8.92 31.78
N TYR A 25 -11.39 7.74 31.95
CA TYR A 25 -12.14 6.47 32.02
C TYR A 25 -13.15 6.42 33.18
N ILE A 26 -12.78 6.89 34.36
CA ILE A 26 -13.69 6.98 35.53
C ILE A 26 -14.69 8.13 35.38
N GLY A 27 -14.30 9.25 34.70
CA GLY A 27 -15.18 10.38 34.45
C GLY A 27 -16.30 10.04 33.46
N THR A 28 -16.07 9.18 32.49
CA THR A 28 -17.09 8.68 31.53
C THR A 28 -18.10 7.73 32.18
N ILE A 29 -17.70 7.03 33.26
CA ILE A 29 -18.61 6.14 34.03
C ILE A 29 -19.59 6.93 34.93
N PHE A 30 -19.26 8.17 35.33
CA PHE A 30 -20.06 8.93 36.31
C PHE A 30 -20.91 10.09 35.73
N MET A 31 -20.80 10.43 34.44
CA MET A 31 -21.70 11.40 33.78
C MET A 31 -22.75 10.67 32.98
N GLY A 32 -23.75 10.13 33.62
CA GLY A 32 -24.91 9.51 33.00
C GLY A 32 -25.84 10.52 32.36
N GLY A 33 -26.29 10.19 31.13
CA GLY A 33 -27.40 10.88 30.49
C GLY A 33 -27.37 10.79 28.97
N GLY A 34 -27.70 9.62 28.42
CA GLY A 34 -27.77 9.33 26.99
C GLY A 34 -26.68 8.31 26.65
N GLY A 35 -26.98 7.02 26.84
CA GLY A 35 -25.98 5.97 26.87
C GLY A 35 -25.17 5.85 25.57
N GLU A 36 -23.95 6.34 25.56
CA GLU A 36 -22.97 5.95 24.56
C GLU A 36 -22.78 4.43 24.64
N LYS A 37 -23.02 3.74 23.53
CA LYS A 37 -22.83 2.29 23.47
C LYS A 37 -21.33 2.00 23.68
N THR A 38 -21.00 1.19 24.67
CA THR A 38 -19.64 0.68 24.87
C THR A 38 -19.43 -0.56 24.01
N LEU A 39 -18.17 -0.90 23.68
CA LEU A 39 -17.84 -2.12 22.93
C LEU A 39 -18.41 -3.37 23.61
N ASP A 40 -18.26 -3.50 24.93
CA ASP A 40 -18.85 -4.58 25.72
C ASP A 40 -20.38 -4.60 25.65
N GLY A 41 -21.02 -3.42 25.57
CA GLY A 41 -22.47 -3.31 25.42
C GLY A 41 -22.93 -3.86 24.08
N ILE A 42 -22.26 -3.46 22.99
CA ILE A 42 -22.55 -3.92 21.63
C ILE A 42 -22.32 -5.44 21.52
N VAL A 43 -21.17 -5.93 21.95
CA VAL A 43 -20.81 -7.36 21.82
C VAL A 43 -21.78 -8.26 22.60
N LYS A 44 -22.36 -7.80 23.72
CA LYS A 44 -23.40 -8.54 24.46
C LYS A 44 -24.74 -8.67 23.72
N GLU A 45 -25.01 -7.80 22.76
CA GLU A 45 -26.20 -7.84 21.91
C GLU A 45 -26.03 -8.77 20.70
N ILE A 46 -24.81 -9.26 20.44
CA ILE A 46 -24.45 -10.08 19.28
C ILE A 46 -24.45 -11.55 19.68
N ASP A 47 -25.10 -12.39 18.86
CA ASP A 47 -24.98 -13.84 18.97
C ASP A 47 -23.63 -14.30 18.42
N VAL A 48 -22.73 -14.69 19.32
CA VAL A 48 -21.37 -15.14 18.99
C VAL A 48 -21.22 -16.62 19.26
N THR A 49 -20.79 -17.38 18.26
CA THR A 49 -20.52 -18.81 18.37
C THR A 49 -19.03 -19.09 18.11
N GLU A 50 -18.38 -19.78 19.04
CA GLU A 50 -17.04 -20.33 18.79
C GLU A 50 -17.14 -21.62 17.97
N VAL A 51 -16.43 -21.67 16.83
CA VAL A 51 -16.37 -22.85 15.97
C VAL A 51 -15.18 -23.71 16.38
N PRO A 52 -15.37 -25.01 16.69
CA PRO A 52 -14.25 -25.89 16.99
C PRO A 52 -13.23 -25.92 15.85
N PRO A 53 -11.95 -25.60 16.09
CA PRO A 53 -10.97 -25.49 15.04
C PRO A 53 -10.64 -26.87 14.45
N THR A 54 -10.61 -26.95 13.13
CA THR A 54 -10.17 -28.13 12.37
C THR A 54 -8.87 -27.82 11.65
N LYS A 55 -8.01 -28.84 11.46
CA LYS A 55 -6.74 -28.67 10.75
C LYS A 55 -6.93 -28.86 9.24
N GLY A 56 -6.31 -27.97 8.47
CA GLY A 56 -6.14 -28.11 7.02
C GLY A 56 -4.70 -28.46 6.65
N LEU A 57 -4.50 -28.82 5.39
CA LEU A 57 -3.17 -29.06 4.85
C LEU A 57 -2.49 -27.73 4.49
N VAL A 58 -1.40 -27.41 5.18
CA VAL A 58 -0.61 -26.20 4.91
C VAL A 58 0.27 -26.43 3.69
N ASP A 59 0.12 -25.59 2.69
CA ASP A 59 1.09 -25.49 1.60
C ASP A 59 2.32 -24.74 2.09
N ILE A 60 3.44 -25.46 2.20
CA ILE A 60 4.74 -24.93 2.60
C ILE A 60 5.64 -24.59 1.40
N SER A 61 5.12 -24.69 0.17
CA SER A 61 5.82 -24.21 -1.02
C SER A 61 6.11 -22.71 -0.89
N GLY A 62 7.17 -22.27 -1.54
CA GLY A 62 7.52 -20.85 -1.55
C GLY A 62 6.42 -19.98 -2.18
N ILE A 63 6.54 -18.68 -1.98
CA ILE A 63 5.67 -17.70 -2.61
C ILE A 63 5.85 -17.78 -4.13
N ASP A 64 4.79 -18.08 -4.85
CA ASP A 64 4.73 -18.01 -6.32
C ASP A 64 3.97 -16.74 -6.76
N ILE A 65 4.72 -15.69 -7.09
CA ILE A 65 4.14 -14.42 -7.56
C ILE A 65 3.32 -14.66 -8.84
N ALA A 66 3.77 -15.54 -9.73
CA ALA A 66 3.05 -15.83 -10.98
C ALA A 66 1.66 -16.42 -10.72
N ALA A 67 1.51 -17.23 -9.68
CA ALA A 67 0.21 -17.81 -9.32
C ALA A 67 -0.77 -16.77 -8.77
N THR A 68 -0.28 -15.70 -8.14
CA THR A 68 -1.13 -14.64 -7.57
C THR A 68 -1.52 -13.57 -8.60
N LEU A 69 -0.67 -13.31 -9.60
CA LEU A 69 -0.94 -12.31 -10.64
C LEU A 69 -2.21 -12.71 -11.43
N PRO A 70 -3.14 -11.78 -11.68
CA PRO A 70 -4.29 -12.04 -12.53
C PRO A 70 -3.87 -12.26 -13.98
N ASP A 71 -4.81 -12.69 -14.83
CA ASP A 71 -4.58 -12.71 -16.28
C ASP A 71 -4.37 -11.27 -16.79
N ILE A 72 -3.47 -11.07 -17.75
CA ILE A 72 -3.14 -9.73 -18.26
C ILE A 72 -4.33 -9.04 -18.95
N SER A 73 -5.34 -9.78 -19.38
CA SER A 73 -6.58 -9.22 -19.93
C SER A 73 -7.36 -8.35 -18.95
N LYS A 74 -7.13 -8.51 -17.64
CA LYS A 74 -7.69 -7.66 -16.58
C LYS A 74 -7.13 -6.24 -16.58
N TYR A 75 -6.00 -6.04 -17.20
CA TYR A 75 -5.40 -4.72 -17.45
C TYR A 75 -5.43 -4.42 -18.95
N PRO A 76 -6.61 -4.07 -19.51
CA PRO A 76 -6.73 -3.82 -20.95
C PRO A 76 -5.82 -2.66 -21.36
N PRO A 77 -5.27 -2.70 -22.59
CA PRO A 77 -4.46 -1.60 -23.09
C PRO A 77 -5.24 -0.28 -23.12
N GLN A 78 -4.62 0.81 -22.68
CA GLN A 78 -5.15 2.17 -22.82
C GLN A 78 -5.16 2.60 -24.31
N VAL A 79 -4.19 2.08 -25.06
CA VAL A 79 -4.12 2.23 -26.53
C VAL A 79 -3.83 0.87 -27.15
N ASN A 80 -4.72 0.40 -28.02
CA ASN A 80 -4.51 -0.83 -28.77
C ASN A 80 -3.63 -0.59 -30.00
N SER A 81 -2.88 -1.65 -30.41
CA SER A 81 -2.18 -1.65 -31.68
C SER A 81 -3.19 -1.60 -32.84
N SER A 82 -2.90 -0.79 -33.85
CA SER A 82 -3.71 -0.66 -35.07
C SER A 82 -3.18 -1.48 -36.24
N THR A 83 -2.03 -2.13 -36.06
CA THR A 83 -1.33 -2.92 -37.13
C THR A 83 -0.76 -4.20 -36.51
N SER A 84 -0.34 -5.14 -37.36
CA SER A 84 0.38 -6.36 -36.96
C SER A 84 1.85 -6.11 -36.60
N SER A 85 2.41 -4.98 -37.09
CA SER A 85 3.78 -4.53 -36.79
C SER A 85 3.71 -3.53 -35.65
N TYR A 86 3.90 -4.01 -34.41
CA TYR A 86 3.77 -3.18 -33.20
C TYR A 86 4.72 -3.61 -32.08
N ILE A 87 4.87 -2.71 -31.13
CA ILE A 87 5.44 -2.99 -29.80
C ILE A 87 4.39 -2.83 -28.72
N GLU A 88 4.50 -3.62 -27.66
CA GLU A 88 3.72 -3.44 -26.45
C GLU A 88 4.58 -2.83 -25.34
N ILE A 89 4.06 -1.78 -24.71
CA ILE A 89 4.73 -1.05 -23.64
C ILE A 89 3.91 -1.13 -22.37
N PHE A 90 4.51 -1.61 -21.28
CA PHE A 90 4.00 -1.40 -19.92
C PHE A 90 4.44 -0.04 -19.43
N SER A 91 3.52 0.74 -18.92
CA SER A 91 3.76 2.08 -18.40
C SER A 91 3.10 2.26 -17.04
N SER A 92 3.75 2.96 -16.14
CA SER A 92 3.15 3.39 -14.88
C SER A 92 1.92 4.26 -15.12
N THR A 93 0.99 4.20 -14.17
CA THR A 93 -0.38 4.71 -14.33
C THR A 93 -0.47 6.23 -14.36
N GLU A 94 0.47 6.95 -13.76
CA GLU A 94 0.49 8.42 -13.73
C GLU A 94 0.76 9.07 -15.10
N LYS A 95 1.19 8.27 -16.10
CA LYS A 95 1.40 8.75 -17.48
C LYS A 95 0.66 7.95 -18.54
N ALA A 96 0.14 6.77 -18.18
CA ALA A 96 -0.66 5.92 -19.06
C ALA A 96 -2.09 5.73 -18.55
N GLY A 97 -2.66 6.74 -17.96
CA GLY A 97 -4.04 6.82 -17.51
C GLY A 97 -4.92 7.70 -18.40
N SER A 98 -5.75 8.51 -17.78
CA SER A 98 -6.65 9.47 -18.42
C SER A 98 -6.47 10.89 -17.85
N GLY A 99 -6.94 11.90 -18.57
CA GLY A 99 -6.78 13.29 -18.15
C GLY A 99 -5.32 13.67 -17.99
N THR A 100 -4.96 14.32 -16.89
CA THR A 100 -3.56 14.71 -16.60
C THR A 100 -2.62 13.53 -16.35
N ASP A 101 -3.14 12.34 -16.10
CA ASP A 101 -2.38 11.10 -15.99
C ASP A 101 -2.22 10.38 -17.36
N GLY A 102 -2.68 10.99 -18.44
CA GLY A 102 -2.77 10.39 -19.79
C GLY A 102 -1.73 10.89 -20.81
N TRP A 103 -0.65 11.54 -20.39
CA TRP A 103 0.33 12.07 -21.35
C TRP A 103 0.82 11.03 -22.37
N LEU A 104 1.33 9.89 -21.91
CA LEU A 104 1.86 8.86 -22.79
C LEU A 104 0.75 8.14 -23.59
N THR A 105 -0.47 8.12 -23.04
CA THR A 105 -1.67 7.63 -23.73
C THR A 105 -1.97 8.48 -24.96
N GLU A 106 -1.88 9.82 -24.86
CA GLU A 106 -2.08 10.72 -26.00
C GLU A 106 -0.95 10.56 -27.02
N VAL A 107 0.31 10.53 -26.58
CA VAL A 107 1.46 10.27 -27.46
C VAL A 107 1.28 8.97 -28.25
N ALA A 108 0.86 7.88 -27.59
CA ALA A 108 0.67 6.59 -28.25
C ALA A 108 -0.49 6.59 -29.26
N ARG A 109 -1.59 7.29 -28.94
CA ARG A 109 -2.71 7.48 -29.89
C ARG A 109 -2.26 8.25 -31.14
N ASP A 110 -1.54 9.34 -30.94
CA ASP A 110 -1.07 10.18 -32.05
C ASP A 110 -0.03 9.48 -32.90
N PHE A 111 0.88 8.70 -32.27
CA PHE A 111 1.81 7.83 -33.00
C PHE A 111 1.06 6.86 -33.90
N ASN A 112 0.01 6.19 -33.42
CA ASN A 112 -0.80 5.27 -34.18
C ASN A 112 -1.58 5.99 -35.30
N ASN A 113 -2.09 7.20 -35.05
CA ASN A 113 -2.81 8.03 -36.01
C ASN A 113 -1.89 8.59 -37.10
N ALA A 114 -0.62 8.82 -36.80
CA ALA A 114 0.39 9.29 -37.76
C ALA A 114 0.78 8.25 -38.80
N LYS A 115 0.39 6.97 -38.63
CA LYS A 115 0.61 5.87 -39.57
C LYS A 115 2.07 5.74 -40.01
N ILE A 116 2.98 5.82 -39.05
CA ILE A 116 4.43 5.82 -39.31
C ILE A 116 4.85 4.53 -39.99
N MET A 117 5.64 4.68 -41.06
CA MET A 117 6.15 3.59 -41.86
C MET A 117 7.60 3.26 -41.45
N ILE A 118 7.87 1.99 -41.15
CA ILE A 118 9.22 1.48 -40.87
C ILE A 118 9.43 0.25 -41.77
N ASP A 119 10.52 0.25 -42.54
CA ASP A 119 10.85 -0.82 -43.46
C ASP A 119 9.67 -1.20 -44.42
N GLY A 120 8.89 -0.21 -44.85
CA GLY A 120 7.75 -0.39 -45.75
C GLY A 120 6.47 -0.93 -45.10
N LYS A 121 6.45 -1.07 -43.78
CA LYS A 121 5.26 -1.49 -42.99
C LYS A 121 4.75 -0.35 -42.13
N GLN A 122 3.44 -0.18 -42.07
CA GLN A 122 2.82 0.70 -41.07
C GLN A 122 2.98 0.10 -39.68
N THR A 123 3.42 0.91 -38.72
CA THR A 123 3.71 0.49 -37.36
C THR A 123 2.76 1.11 -36.38
N SER A 124 2.66 0.52 -35.20
CA SER A 124 1.84 1.02 -34.08
C SER A 124 2.44 0.67 -32.72
N VAL A 125 1.85 1.24 -31.66
CA VAL A 125 2.18 0.95 -30.27
C VAL A 125 0.93 0.47 -29.56
N ARG A 126 1.08 -0.56 -28.73
CA ARG A 126 0.11 -0.95 -27.71
C ARG A 126 0.62 -0.46 -26.36
N LEU A 127 -0.16 0.38 -25.67
CA LEU A 127 0.20 0.92 -24.37
C LEU A 127 -0.71 0.36 -23.29
N ARG A 128 -0.13 -0.19 -22.24
CA ARG A 128 -0.84 -0.72 -21.10
C ARG A 128 -0.41 -0.01 -19.84
N GLY A 129 -1.39 0.61 -19.13
CA GLY A 129 -1.18 1.25 -17.82
C GLY A 129 -1.19 0.19 -16.71
N ILE A 130 -0.06 0.00 -16.04
CA ILE A 130 0.12 -0.94 -14.92
C ILE A 130 1.00 -0.26 -13.88
N ALA A 131 0.65 -0.38 -12.58
CA ALA A 131 1.50 0.13 -11.50
C ALA A 131 2.92 -0.43 -11.61
N SER A 132 3.94 0.39 -11.34
CA SER A 132 5.34 0.02 -11.59
C SER A 132 5.74 -1.30 -10.93
N GLY A 133 5.41 -1.51 -9.65
CA GLY A 133 5.71 -2.77 -8.96
C GLY A 133 5.02 -3.98 -9.59
N GLN A 134 3.75 -3.85 -9.96
CA GLN A 134 3.00 -4.94 -10.60
C GLN A 134 3.53 -5.25 -12.00
N GLY A 135 3.90 -4.24 -12.77
CA GLY A 135 4.57 -4.43 -14.07
C GLY A 135 5.88 -5.19 -13.92
N ALA A 136 6.68 -4.86 -12.90
CA ALA A 136 7.90 -5.57 -12.56
C ALA A 136 7.63 -7.04 -12.15
N ASP A 137 6.54 -7.31 -11.43
CA ASP A 137 6.16 -8.69 -11.04
C ASP A 137 5.75 -9.54 -12.25
N TYR A 138 4.98 -9.01 -13.20
CA TYR A 138 4.69 -9.71 -14.46
C TYR A 138 5.96 -10.09 -15.22
N ILE A 139 6.88 -9.13 -15.33
CA ILE A 139 8.14 -9.31 -16.07
C ILE A 139 9.05 -10.31 -15.34
N THR A 140 9.26 -10.14 -14.03
CA THR A 140 10.14 -11.01 -13.23
C THR A 140 9.63 -12.46 -13.18
N SER A 141 8.32 -12.65 -13.04
CA SER A 141 7.71 -13.98 -13.02
C SER A 141 7.64 -14.65 -14.38
N GLY A 142 7.83 -13.89 -15.47
CA GLY A 142 7.64 -14.37 -16.83
C GLY A 142 6.20 -14.66 -17.22
N LYS A 143 5.21 -14.34 -16.36
CA LYS A 143 3.79 -14.57 -16.63
C LYS A 143 3.30 -13.78 -17.84
N TYR A 144 3.83 -12.58 -18.00
CA TYR A 144 3.62 -11.77 -19.21
C TYR A 144 4.83 -10.85 -19.46
N LEU A 145 5.30 -10.80 -20.70
CA LEU A 145 6.45 -10.01 -21.09
C LEU A 145 6.04 -8.98 -22.15
N PRO A 146 6.05 -7.68 -21.84
CA PRO A 146 5.92 -6.63 -22.86
C PRO A 146 7.24 -6.51 -23.65
N ASP A 147 7.22 -5.78 -24.75
CA ASP A 147 8.44 -5.44 -25.50
C ASP A 147 9.26 -4.34 -24.79
N ALA A 148 8.59 -3.45 -24.09
CA ALA A 148 9.23 -2.40 -23.32
C ALA A 148 8.49 -2.12 -22.01
N TYR A 149 9.22 -1.56 -21.04
CA TYR A 149 8.71 -1.18 -19.73
C TYR A 149 9.20 0.20 -19.35
N THR A 150 8.27 1.09 -18.99
CA THR A 150 8.57 2.45 -18.53
C THR A 150 7.95 2.71 -17.16
N PRO A 151 8.67 2.38 -16.07
CA PRO A 151 8.27 2.74 -14.70
C PRO A 151 8.42 4.25 -14.46
N SER A 152 8.00 4.73 -13.29
CA SER A 152 8.18 6.14 -12.94
C SER A 152 9.65 6.50 -12.75
N ASN A 153 10.46 5.61 -12.18
CA ASN A 153 11.89 5.82 -11.93
C ASN A 153 12.76 4.60 -12.30
N GLU A 154 14.08 4.78 -12.27
CA GLU A 154 15.04 3.76 -12.67
C GLU A 154 15.18 2.60 -11.67
N LEU A 155 14.77 2.76 -10.40
CA LEU A 155 14.97 1.76 -9.35
C LEU A 155 14.34 0.40 -9.72
N TRP A 156 13.18 0.41 -10.37
CA TRP A 156 12.52 -0.81 -10.83
C TRP A 156 13.31 -1.54 -11.93
N GLY A 157 13.91 -0.79 -12.86
CA GLY A 157 14.78 -1.36 -13.89
C GLY A 157 16.00 -2.03 -13.30
N GLU A 158 16.64 -1.39 -12.32
CA GLU A 158 17.79 -1.95 -11.60
C GLU A 158 17.41 -3.24 -10.86
N MET A 159 16.23 -3.29 -10.24
CA MET A 159 15.73 -4.50 -9.60
C MET A 159 15.45 -5.63 -10.60
N LEU A 160 14.90 -5.33 -11.79
CA LEU A 160 14.69 -6.34 -12.84
C LEU A 160 16.04 -6.94 -13.27
N ILE A 161 17.05 -6.10 -13.52
CA ILE A 161 18.40 -6.54 -13.92
C ILE A 161 19.03 -7.42 -12.83
N SER A 162 18.96 -7.02 -11.57
CA SER A 162 19.47 -7.81 -10.45
C SER A 162 18.75 -9.15 -10.25
N ARG A 163 17.50 -9.24 -10.67
CA ARG A 163 16.74 -10.51 -10.70
C ARG A 163 17.00 -11.38 -11.92
N GLY A 164 17.97 -10.98 -12.76
CA GLY A 164 18.38 -11.74 -13.96
C GLY A 164 17.45 -11.54 -15.17
N VAL A 165 16.57 -10.55 -15.14
CA VAL A 165 15.76 -10.21 -16.30
C VAL A 165 16.65 -9.54 -17.36
N ASP A 166 16.53 -9.96 -18.63
CA ASP A 166 17.15 -9.26 -19.76
C ASP A 166 16.39 -7.93 -20.01
N ALA A 167 16.77 -6.91 -19.24
CA ALA A 167 16.20 -5.56 -19.30
C ALA A 167 17.33 -4.57 -19.62
N ARG A 168 17.18 -3.83 -20.73
CA ARG A 168 18.16 -2.86 -21.20
C ARG A 168 17.58 -1.47 -21.24
N LEU A 169 18.20 -0.54 -20.51
CA LEU A 169 17.83 0.88 -20.55
C LEU A 169 18.05 1.43 -21.96
N VAL A 170 16.99 1.94 -22.59
CA VAL A 170 17.02 2.55 -23.94
C VAL A 170 17.07 4.07 -23.84
N GLN A 171 16.24 4.65 -22.96
CA GLN A 171 16.22 6.09 -22.73
C GLN A 171 16.03 6.35 -21.23
N LYS A 172 16.84 7.26 -20.68
CA LYS A 172 16.80 7.61 -19.26
C LYS A 172 15.57 8.44 -18.87
N ARG A 173 15.07 9.23 -19.83
CA ARG A 173 14.00 10.19 -19.56
C ARG A 173 13.06 10.29 -20.76
N LEU A 174 11.80 9.93 -20.57
CA LEU A 174 10.73 10.26 -21.50
C LEU A 174 10.07 11.59 -21.12
N ALA A 175 9.79 11.81 -19.85
CA ALA A 175 9.31 13.07 -19.28
C ALA A 175 9.81 13.19 -17.83
N GLY A 176 10.15 14.41 -17.41
CA GLY A 176 10.72 14.69 -16.09
C GLY A 176 9.67 14.72 -15.00
N ASN A 177 9.99 14.13 -13.83
CA ASN A 177 9.20 14.22 -12.62
C ASN A 177 10.12 14.06 -11.39
N ALA A 178 9.60 14.32 -10.21
CA ALA A 178 10.32 14.13 -8.95
C ALA A 178 9.38 13.61 -7.86
N ALA A 179 9.90 12.77 -6.97
CA ALA A 179 9.23 12.48 -5.71
C ALA A 179 9.46 13.64 -4.74
N GLY A 180 8.53 13.88 -3.84
CA GLY A 180 8.65 14.92 -2.83
C GLY A 180 7.95 14.60 -1.53
N ILE A 181 8.45 15.19 -0.46
CA ILE A 181 7.78 15.29 0.82
C ILE A 181 6.87 16.51 0.75
N LEU A 182 5.57 16.30 0.90
CA LEU A 182 4.62 17.37 1.10
C LEU A 182 4.48 17.60 2.60
N ILE A 183 4.64 18.85 3.03
CA ILE A 183 4.61 19.21 4.44
C ILE A 183 3.76 20.47 4.63
N THR A 184 2.99 20.53 5.73
CA THR A 184 2.23 21.74 6.06
C THR A 184 3.17 22.92 6.29
N LYS A 185 2.75 24.14 5.88
CA LYS A 185 3.57 25.37 6.03
C LYS A 185 3.96 25.63 7.48
N SER A 186 3.04 25.38 8.41
CA SER A 186 3.29 25.54 9.85
C SER A 186 4.37 24.60 10.35
N LYS A 187 4.26 23.32 9.99
CA LYS A 187 5.23 22.31 10.44
C LYS A 187 6.60 22.52 9.77
N LYS A 188 6.63 22.90 8.49
CA LYS A 188 7.87 23.27 7.81
C LYS A 188 8.60 24.39 8.56
N ALA A 189 7.90 25.48 8.89
CA ALA A 189 8.50 26.60 9.61
C ALA A 189 9.03 26.20 11.00
N GLU A 190 8.31 25.33 11.71
CA GLU A 190 8.74 24.78 13.00
C GLU A 190 10.05 23.96 12.85
N LEU A 191 10.10 23.06 11.86
CA LEU A 191 11.28 22.22 11.62
C LEU A 191 12.47 23.05 11.11
N GLU A 192 12.25 24.05 10.25
CA GLU A 192 13.31 24.95 9.79
C GLU A 192 13.90 25.76 10.95
N ALA A 193 13.07 26.25 11.88
CA ALA A 193 13.55 26.94 13.07
C ALA A 193 14.40 26.04 13.98
N LYS A 194 14.09 24.75 14.04
CA LYS A 194 14.79 23.78 14.89
C LYS A 194 16.04 23.17 14.24
N TYR A 195 15.93 22.77 12.97
CA TYR A 195 16.93 21.97 12.25
C TYR A 195 17.65 22.76 11.16
N GLY A 196 17.24 23.99 10.87
CA GLY A 196 17.82 24.88 9.85
C GLY A 196 17.30 24.63 8.43
N ALA A 197 16.85 23.43 8.11
CA ALA A 197 16.28 23.09 6.81
C ALA A 197 15.33 21.88 6.95
N VAL A 198 14.43 21.72 5.98
CA VAL A 198 13.63 20.48 5.85
C VAL A 198 14.14 19.68 4.66
N ASN A 199 14.60 18.46 4.93
CA ASN A 199 15.09 17.48 3.97
C ASN A 199 14.83 16.06 4.53
N VAL A 200 15.22 15.01 3.81
CA VAL A 200 14.99 13.63 4.25
C VAL A 200 15.57 13.37 5.65
N THR A 201 16.79 13.83 5.93
CA THR A 201 17.44 13.62 7.24
C THR A 201 16.64 14.25 8.38
N THR A 202 16.27 15.53 8.25
CA THR A 202 15.53 16.25 9.30
C THR A 202 14.12 15.70 9.48
N VAL A 203 13.50 15.21 8.41
CA VAL A 203 12.20 14.53 8.47
C VAL A 203 12.32 13.20 9.24
N ILE A 204 13.34 12.38 8.97
CA ILE A 204 13.59 11.13 9.71
C ILE A 204 13.77 11.42 11.20
N ASP A 205 14.60 12.39 11.56
CA ASP A 205 14.85 12.75 12.94
C ASP A 205 13.57 13.26 13.65
N SER A 206 12.78 14.08 12.95
CA SER A 206 11.51 14.62 13.48
C SER A 206 10.47 13.54 13.74
N VAL A 207 10.33 12.57 12.82
CA VAL A 207 9.45 11.41 13.01
C VAL A 207 9.95 10.54 14.16
N ALA A 208 11.25 10.21 14.19
CA ALA A 208 11.84 9.41 15.26
C ALA A 208 11.71 10.04 16.66
N ASN A 209 11.54 11.36 16.73
CA ASN A 209 11.33 12.12 17.96
C ASN A 209 9.85 12.42 18.25
N ASN A 210 8.90 11.87 17.48
CA ASN A 210 7.46 12.18 17.57
C ASN A 210 7.09 13.66 17.38
N GLU A 211 7.83 14.36 16.53
CA GLU A 211 7.63 15.78 16.24
C GLU A 211 6.87 16.01 14.93
N LEU A 212 6.77 14.96 14.09
CA LEU A 212 6.16 15.00 12.78
C LEU A 212 5.28 13.77 12.56
N GLN A 213 4.00 13.98 12.30
CA GLN A 213 3.06 12.95 11.87
C GLN A 213 3.16 12.78 10.36
N MET A 214 3.74 11.67 9.90
CA MET A 214 4.04 11.47 8.50
C MET A 214 3.52 10.13 7.96
N GLY A 215 3.06 10.14 6.70
CA GLY A 215 2.75 8.94 5.94
C GLY A 215 3.60 8.78 4.69
N TYR A 216 3.78 7.54 4.22
CA TYR A 216 4.43 7.26 2.93
C TYR A 216 3.78 6.05 2.24
N THR A 217 4.16 5.76 0.99
CA THR A 217 3.57 4.70 0.19
C THR A 217 4.39 3.41 0.25
N ASN A 218 3.70 2.28 0.06
CA ASN A 218 4.29 0.94 0.07
C ASN A 218 5.42 0.79 -0.96
N PRO A 219 6.66 0.48 -0.54
CA PRO A 219 7.81 0.35 -1.44
C PRO A 219 7.76 -0.87 -2.38
N PHE A 220 6.82 -1.81 -2.19
CA PHE A 220 6.60 -2.92 -3.11
C PHE A 220 5.66 -2.57 -4.27
N ALA A 221 4.83 -1.56 -4.12
CA ALA A 221 3.83 -1.16 -5.12
C ALA A 221 4.16 0.16 -5.79
N SER A 222 4.70 1.12 -5.04
CA SER A 222 4.86 2.51 -5.44
C SER A 222 6.33 2.87 -5.68
N SER A 223 6.61 3.52 -6.82
CA SER A 223 7.93 4.11 -7.11
C SER A 223 8.33 5.16 -6.09
N THR A 224 7.38 5.97 -5.62
CA THR A 224 7.61 6.99 -4.59
C THR A 224 7.97 6.35 -3.25
N GLY A 225 7.27 5.26 -2.88
CA GLY A 225 7.57 4.51 -1.66
C GLY A 225 8.94 3.83 -1.70
N LEU A 226 9.29 3.21 -2.82
CA LEU A 226 10.60 2.60 -3.00
C LEU A 226 11.72 3.65 -2.95
N ASN A 227 11.53 4.79 -3.61
CA ASN A 227 12.46 5.91 -3.56
C ASN A 227 12.60 6.47 -2.13
N PHE A 228 11.50 6.62 -1.40
CA PHE A 228 11.53 7.09 -0.03
C PHE A 228 12.24 6.12 0.92
N LEU A 229 11.98 4.82 0.80
CA LEU A 229 12.67 3.79 1.58
C LEU A 229 14.19 3.86 1.42
N ILE A 230 14.68 3.84 0.16
CA ILE A 230 16.11 3.87 -0.08
C ILE A 230 16.75 5.20 0.32
N SER A 231 16.06 6.32 0.07
CA SER A 231 16.52 7.65 0.48
C SER A 231 16.61 7.78 2.01
N THR A 232 15.68 7.19 2.75
CA THR A 232 15.72 7.13 4.22
C THR A 232 16.95 6.39 4.72
N LEU A 233 17.22 5.21 4.17
CA LEU A 233 18.40 4.42 4.52
C LEU A 233 19.71 5.15 4.17
N GLN A 234 19.78 5.78 2.98
CA GLN A 234 20.94 6.56 2.54
C GLN A 234 21.14 7.84 3.34
N ALA A 235 20.09 8.50 3.80
CA ALA A 235 20.19 9.67 4.66
C ALA A 235 20.81 9.33 6.02
N ILE A 236 20.59 8.11 6.53
CA ILE A 236 21.18 7.64 7.78
C ILE A 236 22.64 7.18 7.57
N ASP A 237 22.91 6.47 6.48
CA ASP A 237 24.25 6.04 6.09
C ASP A 237 24.40 5.98 4.56
N ALA A 238 24.88 7.05 3.98
CA ALA A 238 25.05 7.17 2.52
C ALA A 238 26.06 6.17 1.94
N SER A 239 27.03 5.75 2.74
CA SER A 239 28.09 4.84 2.29
C SER A 239 27.65 3.38 2.27
N ASN A 240 26.72 3.01 3.16
CA ASN A 240 26.15 1.66 3.24
C ASN A 240 24.71 1.72 3.77
N PRO A 241 23.72 1.82 2.88
CA PRO A 241 22.30 1.88 3.27
C PRO A 241 21.78 0.67 4.04
N LEU A 242 22.53 -0.44 4.05
CA LEU A 242 22.21 -1.67 4.78
C LEU A 242 23.12 -1.91 5.98
N SER A 243 23.85 -0.89 6.44
CA SER A 243 24.66 -0.97 7.66
C SER A 243 23.78 -1.12 8.91
N ASN A 244 24.36 -1.66 9.98
CA ASN A 244 23.66 -1.72 11.28
C ASN A 244 23.19 -0.32 11.76
N LYS A 245 23.93 0.75 11.40
CA LYS A 245 23.55 2.13 11.69
C LYS A 245 22.29 2.53 10.92
N ALA A 246 22.25 2.25 9.60
CA ALA A 246 21.08 2.55 8.77
C ALA A 246 19.85 1.76 9.23
N ILE A 247 20.02 0.46 9.51
CA ILE A 247 18.95 -0.42 10.03
C ILE A 247 18.40 0.10 11.36
N ALA A 248 19.24 0.41 12.34
CA ALA A 248 18.80 0.89 13.64
C ALA A 248 18.14 2.27 13.57
N GLY A 249 18.60 3.15 12.67
CA GLY A 249 17.97 4.45 12.44
C GLY A 249 16.62 4.32 11.75
N PHE A 250 16.52 3.42 10.78
CA PHE A 250 15.26 3.11 10.10
C PHE A 250 14.23 2.51 11.06
N ASP A 251 14.62 1.62 11.98
CA ASP A 251 13.75 1.08 13.02
C ASP A 251 13.08 2.18 13.83
N ARG A 252 13.87 3.09 14.39
CA ARG A 252 13.35 4.21 15.19
C ARG A 252 12.40 5.12 14.40
N PHE A 253 12.70 5.35 13.12
CA PHE A 253 11.83 6.08 12.23
C PHE A 253 10.50 5.34 12.02
N GLN A 254 10.56 4.05 11.67
CA GLN A 254 9.39 3.24 11.32
C GLN A 254 8.44 3.02 12.50
N GLU A 255 8.96 2.97 13.75
CA GLU A 255 8.16 2.84 14.96
C GLU A 255 7.14 3.97 15.13
N ASN A 256 7.41 5.15 14.58
CA ASN A 256 6.59 6.37 14.73
C ASN A 256 5.85 6.77 13.44
N ILE A 257 5.80 5.89 12.45
CA ILE A 257 5.02 6.12 11.23
C ILE A 257 3.58 5.63 11.43
N PRO A 258 2.59 6.53 11.42
CA PRO A 258 1.19 6.14 11.61
C PRO A 258 0.58 5.46 10.37
N VAL A 259 0.99 5.87 9.17
CA VAL A 259 0.35 5.45 7.91
C VAL A 259 1.36 5.03 6.87
N VAL A 260 1.15 3.83 6.29
CA VAL A 260 1.76 3.43 5.02
C VAL A 260 0.65 3.08 4.04
N ALA A 261 0.37 3.98 3.10
CA ALA A 261 -0.64 3.76 2.07
C ALA A 261 -0.15 2.78 1.01
N TYR A 262 -1.06 1.97 0.47
CA TYR A 262 -0.71 1.00 -0.57
C TYR A 262 -0.29 1.67 -1.89
N THR A 263 -0.96 2.77 -2.25
CA THR A 263 -0.69 3.53 -3.49
C THR A 263 -0.60 5.03 -3.23
N THR A 264 -0.05 5.78 -4.19
CA THR A 264 -0.08 7.26 -4.17
C THR A 264 -1.50 7.82 -4.20
N LEU A 265 -2.45 7.12 -4.81
CA LEU A 265 -3.86 7.52 -4.81
C LEU A 265 -4.46 7.47 -3.40
N GLN A 266 -4.23 6.37 -2.68
CA GLN A 266 -4.67 6.24 -1.28
C GLN A 266 -3.98 7.26 -0.37
N MET A 267 -2.68 7.51 -0.57
CA MET A 267 -1.97 8.56 0.18
C MET A 267 -2.59 9.93 -0.07
N ARG A 268 -3.00 10.23 -1.30
CA ARG A 268 -3.69 11.49 -1.64
C ARG A 268 -5.02 11.62 -0.89
N GLU A 269 -5.79 10.54 -0.77
CA GLU A 269 -7.05 10.56 -0.01
C GLU A 269 -6.79 10.72 1.49
N ALA A 270 -5.83 9.99 2.08
CA ALA A 270 -5.43 10.19 3.47
C ALA A 270 -4.96 11.63 3.74
N ALA A 271 -4.23 12.24 2.81
CA ALA A 271 -3.78 13.63 2.94
C ALA A 271 -4.92 14.66 2.97
N LYS A 272 -6.02 14.38 2.28
CA LYS A 272 -7.21 15.27 2.29
C LYS A 272 -7.90 15.31 3.66
N SER A 273 -7.74 14.29 4.50
CA SER A 273 -8.29 14.28 5.86
C SER A 273 -7.65 15.33 6.76
N GLY A 274 -6.45 15.83 6.41
CA GLY A 274 -5.72 16.84 7.16
C GLY A 274 -5.08 16.34 8.46
N VAL A 275 -5.07 15.04 8.71
CA VAL A 275 -4.47 14.42 9.91
C VAL A 275 -2.96 14.37 9.82
N LEU A 276 -2.39 14.26 8.60
CA LEU A 276 -0.95 14.17 8.39
C LEU A 276 -0.30 15.57 8.31
N ASP A 277 0.77 15.76 9.07
CA ASP A 277 1.66 16.93 8.93
C ASP A 277 2.46 16.88 7.63
N ALA A 278 2.85 15.66 7.21
CA ALA A 278 3.61 15.41 6.00
C ALA A 278 3.29 14.05 5.37
N PHE A 279 3.54 13.92 4.06
CA PHE A 279 3.41 12.67 3.31
C PHE A 279 4.22 12.75 2.01
N VAL A 280 4.40 11.62 1.32
CA VAL A 280 5.15 11.57 0.07
C VAL A 280 4.24 11.42 -1.15
N LEU A 281 4.48 12.24 -2.18
CA LEU A 281 3.86 12.12 -3.51
C LEU A 281 4.83 12.53 -4.60
N GLU A 282 4.40 12.34 -5.86
CA GLU A 282 5.09 12.86 -7.03
C GLU A 282 4.65 14.29 -7.35
N TYR A 283 5.55 15.07 -7.94
CA TYR A 283 5.29 16.47 -8.32
C TYR A 283 4.14 16.59 -9.31
N GLN A 284 4.07 15.74 -10.32
CA GLN A 284 2.97 15.68 -11.29
C GLN A 284 1.62 15.55 -10.57
N THR A 285 1.50 14.63 -9.61
CA THR A 285 0.27 14.44 -8.82
C THR A 285 -0.03 15.65 -7.93
N TYR A 286 0.99 16.24 -7.30
CA TYR A 286 0.85 17.44 -6.47
C TYR A 286 0.26 18.62 -7.24
N VAL A 287 0.80 18.94 -8.41
CA VAL A 287 0.32 20.10 -9.20
C VAL A 287 -1.07 19.89 -9.79
N ASN A 288 -1.50 18.65 -9.94
CA ASN A 288 -2.82 18.29 -10.45
C ASN A 288 -3.87 18.03 -9.36
N THR A 289 -3.51 18.15 -8.07
CA THR A 289 -4.42 17.93 -6.95
C THR A 289 -4.61 19.23 -6.15
N PRO A 290 -5.66 20.04 -6.46
CA PRO A 290 -5.86 21.33 -5.80
C PRO A 290 -5.99 21.27 -4.28
N ASP A 291 -6.58 20.19 -3.75
CA ASP A 291 -6.91 20.02 -2.33
C ASP A 291 -5.66 19.94 -1.42
N ILE A 292 -4.52 19.53 -1.98
CA ILE A 292 -3.26 19.42 -1.25
C ILE A 292 -2.26 20.56 -1.52
N ARG A 293 -2.68 21.63 -2.20
CA ARG A 293 -1.82 22.79 -2.49
C ARG A 293 -1.48 23.66 -1.26
N SER A 294 -2.14 23.40 -0.14
CA SER A 294 -1.77 24.00 1.15
C SER A 294 -0.44 23.48 1.71
N TYR A 295 -0.02 22.30 1.25
CA TYR A 295 1.28 21.74 1.57
C TYR A 295 2.38 22.33 0.68
N GLU A 296 3.61 22.35 1.19
CA GLU A 296 4.81 22.69 0.41
C GLU A 296 5.51 21.42 -0.05
N PHE A 297 5.96 21.42 -1.30
CA PHE A 297 6.65 20.29 -1.93
C PHE A 297 8.16 20.41 -1.78
N ILE A 298 8.79 19.41 -1.19
CA ILE A 298 10.24 19.32 -1.00
C ILE A 298 10.73 18.07 -1.74
N PRO A 299 11.44 18.21 -2.88
CA PRO A 299 11.88 17.07 -3.66
C PRO A 299 12.91 16.24 -2.87
N PHE A 300 12.94 14.93 -3.11
CA PHE A 300 13.91 14.01 -2.52
C PHE A 300 14.25 12.84 -3.45
N GLY A 301 15.41 12.24 -3.19
CA GLY A 301 15.84 10.96 -3.78
C GLY A 301 16.06 11.01 -5.29
N VAL A 302 16.00 9.86 -5.95
CA VAL A 302 16.19 9.79 -7.41
C VAL A 302 15.01 10.42 -8.14
N ARG A 303 15.30 11.02 -9.30
CA ARG A 303 14.27 11.58 -10.16
C ARG A 303 13.34 10.52 -10.72
N HIS A 304 12.10 10.88 -10.94
CA HIS A 304 11.08 10.06 -11.58
C HIS A 304 10.97 10.41 -13.08
N ASP A 305 12.08 10.32 -13.78
CA ASP A 305 12.22 10.78 -15.17
C ASP A 305 11.62 9.81 -16.22
N SER A 306 10.81 8.84 -15.80
CA SER A 306 10.13 7.90 -16.69
C SER A 306 11.10 7.20 -17.67
N PRO A 307 12.09 6.46 -17.15
CA PRO A 307 13.00 5.72 -18.02
C PRO A 307 12.24 4.65 -18.82
N ILE A 308 12.79 4.22 -19.97
CA ILE A 308 12.22 3.11 -20.72
C ILE A 308 13.28 2.05 -20.98
N TYR A 309 12.89 0.81 -20.69
CA TYR A 309 13.70 -0.39 -20.83
C TYR A 309 13.12 -1.27 -21.94
N ALA A 310 13.96 -1.79 -22.82
CA ALA A 310 13.63 -2.92 -23.67
C ALA A 310 13.67 -4.20 -22.84
N ILE A 311 12.67 -5.06 -22.98
CA ILE A 311 12.56 -6.32 -22.23
C ILE A 311 12.82 -7.50 -23.18
N GLY A 312 13.79 -8.31 -22.81
CA GLY A 312 14.24 -9.42 -23.64
C GLY A 312 14.93 -8.97 -24.93
N LYS A 313 15.16 -9.92 -25.81
CA LYS A 313 15.77 -9.65 -27.11
C LYS A 313 14.72 -9.23 -28.13
N LEU A 314 14.61 -7.94 -28.37
CA LEU A 314 13.73 -7.41 -29.42
C LEU A 314 14.24 -7.79 -30.82
N SER A 315 13.30 -8.02 -31.75
CA SER A 315 13.65 -8.12 -33.16
C SER A 315 14.15 -6.76 -33.70
N PRO A 316 14.91 -6.73 -34.82
CA PRO A 316 15.32 -5.47 -35.43
C PRO A 316 14.13 -4.54 -35.75
N GLU A 317 13.00 -5.09 -36.18
CA GLU A 317 11.77 -4.35 -36.46
C GLU A 317 11.24 -3.68 -35.16
N LYS A 318 11.08 -4.46 -34.08
CA LYS A 318 10.60 -3.94 -32.79
C LYS A 318 11.54 -2.89 -32.18
N THR A 319 12.86 -3.07 -32.32
CA THR A 319 13.85 -2.08 -31.92
C THR A 319 13.64 -0.75 -32.62
N LYS A 320 13.46 -0.77 -33.97
CA LYS A 320 13.20 0.44 -34.73
C LYS A 320 11.89 1.14 -34.33
N ILE A 321 10.83 0.36 -34.06
CA ILE A 321 9.55 0.92 -33.61
C ILE A 321 9.72 1.60 -32.24
N LEU A 322 10.44 0.95 -31.33
CA LEU A 322 10.73 1.52 -30.00
C LEU A 322 11.51 2.84 -30.10
N ASP A 323 12.59 2.84 -30.87
CA ASP A 323 13.42 4.02 -31.09
C ASP A 323 12.61 5.18 -31.72
N GLU A 324 11.74 4.86 -32.71
CA GLU A 324 10.90 5.87 -33.34
C GLU A 324 9.81 6.40 -32.41
N PHE A 325 9.19 5.53 -31.61
CA PHE A 325 8.22 5.96 -30.58
C PHE A 325 8.87 6.88 -29.54
N ILE A 326 10.09 6.57 -29.10
CA ILE A 326 10.85 7.43 -28.18
C ILE A 326 11.10 8.79 -28.83
N LYS A 327 11.61 8.84 -30.07
CA LYS A 327 11.81 10.11 -30.80
C LYS A 327 10.52 10.90 -30.94
N PHE A 328 9.42 10.21 -31.25
CA PHE A 328 8.11 10.84 -31.38
C PHE A 328 7.67 11.48 -30.05
N SER A 329 7.83 10.77 -28.92
CA SER A 329 7.51 11.29 -27.58
C SER A 329 8.37 12.50 -27.17
N GLN A 330 9.58 12.63 -27.75
CA GLN A 330 10.52 13.72 -27.46
C GLN A 330 10.28 14.97 -28.32
N GLN A 331 9.33 14.96 -29.27
CA GLN A 331 8.98 16.13 -30.03
C GLN A 331 8.45 17.26 -29.13
N GLU A 332 8.75 18.50 -29.49
CA GLU A 332 8.45 19.67 -28.67
C GLU A 332 6.97 19.77 -28.24
N ASN A 333 6.04 19.47 -29.16
CA ASN A 333 4.61 19.49 -28.86
C ASN A 333 4.22 18.48 -27.77
N TYR A 334 4.84 17.28 -27.73
CA TYR A 334 4.57 16.27 -26.71
C TYR A 334 5.28 16.57 -25.38
N GLN A 335 6.45 17.19 -25.42
CA GLN A 335 7.11 17.68 -24.22
C GLN A 335 6.35 18.88 -23.61
N ASN A 336 5.80 19.77 -24.42
CA ASN A 336 4.90 20.84 -23.98
C ASN A 336 3.60 20.27 -23.38
N LEU A 337 3.07 19.19 -23.97
CA LEU A 337 1.93 18.47 -23.41
C LEU A 337 2.28 17.83 -22.04
N ALA A 338 3.45 17.21 -21.92
CA ALA A 338 3.93 16.67 -20.65
C ALA A 338 4.00 17.76 -19.57
N THR A 339 4.55 18.91 -19.91
CA THR A 339 4.63 20.08 -19.01
C THR A 339 3.23 20.57 -18.60
N LYS A 340 2.29 20.64 -19.53
CA LYS A 340 0.90 20.98 -19.25
C LYS A 340 0.24 19.99 -18.28
N TYR A 341 0.64 18.73 -18.31
CA TYR A 341 0.12 17.67 -17.42
C TYR A 341 0.91 17.52 -16.13
N GLY A 342 1.81 18.47 -15.85
CA GLY A 342 2.54 18.54 -14.58
C GLY A 342 3.88 17.83 -14.56
N PHE A 343 4.30 17.25 -15.70
CA PHE A 343 5.67 16.75 -15.89
C PHE A 343 6.63 17.89 -16.21
N ASN A 344 7.93 17.58 -16.27
CA ASN A 344 9.02 18.50 -16.59
C ASN A 344 9.15 19.71 -15.62
N GLY A 345 8.49 19.64 -14.47
CA GLY A 345 8.75 20.56 -13.38
C GLY A 345 9.96 20.15 -12.56
N LEU A 346 10.59 21.08 -11.88
CA LEU A 346 11.77 20.85 -11.03
C LEU A 346 12.95 20.23 -11.82
N ASP A 347 13.18 20.66 -13.05
CA ASP A 347 14.27 20.13 -13.89
C ASP A 347 15.65 20.43 -13.34
N GLU A 348 15.80 21.50 -12.55
CA GLU A 348 17.01 21.86 -11.82
C GLU A 348 17.30 20.97 -10.60
N TYR A 349 16.30 20.21 -10.12
CA TYR A 349 16.51 19.31 -8.99
C TYR A 349 17.42 18.15 -9.38
N GLN A 350 18.42 17.93 -8.57
CA GLN A 350 19.34 16.78 -8.66
C GLN A 350 19.24 15.97 -7.39
N SER A 351 19.27 14.63 -7.54
CA SER A 351 19.27 13.73 -6.39
C SER A 351 20.42 14.01 -5.45
N GLU A 352 20.13 14.10 -4.18
CA GLU A 352 21.13 14.16 -3.10
C GLU A 352 21.82 12.81 -2.87
N PHE A 353 21.29 11.73 -3.43
CA PHE A 353 21.79 10.37 -3.27
C PHE A 353 22.22 9.75 -4.59
N VAL A 354 23.22 8.87 -4.54
CA VAL A 354 23.61 8.04 -5.67
C VAL A 354 22.58 6.91 -5.83
N PRO A 355 22.11 6.59 -7.05
CA PRO A 355 21.19 5.48 -7.25
C PRO A 355 21.75 4.17 -6.67
N ALA A 356 20.91 3.48 -5.90
CA ALA A 356 21.26 2.20 -5.30
C ALA A 356 21.18 1.06 -6.34
N SER A 357 22.04 0.05 -6.22
CA SER A 357 21.93 -1.16 -7.05
C SER A 357 20.65 -1.93 -6.76
N GLY A 358 20.18 -2.71 -7.73
CA GLY A 358 18.96 -3.51 -7.57
C GLY A 358 19.04 -4.51 -6.41
N ASP A 359 20.22 -5.08 -6.12
CA ASP A 359 20.40 -5.96 -4.96
C ASP A 359 20.19 -5.24 -3.63
N VAL A 360 20.70 -4.02 -3.51
CA VAL A 360 20.48 -3.17 -2.33
C VAL A 360 19.00 -2.84 -2.18
N LEU A 361 18.30 -2.52 -3.28
CA LEU A 361 16.87 -2.23 -3.27
C LEU A 361 16.04 -3.43 -2.82
N ILE A 362 16.34 -4.63 -3.33
CA ILE A 362 15.67 -5.89 -2.95
C ILE A 362 15.88 -6.18 -1.45
N GLN A 363 17.10 -5.98 -0.94
CA GLN A 363 17.39 -6.16 0.48
C GLN A 363 16.73 -5.07 1.35
N ALA A 364 16.67 -3.84 0.88
CA ALA A 364 15.97 -2.75 1.56
C ALA A 364 14.45 -3.03 1.68
N GLN A 365 13.81 -3.55 0.62
CA GLN A 365 12.42 -3.98 0.68
C GLN A 365 12.22 -5.12 1.70
N LYS A 366 13.13 -6.08 1.75
CA LYS A 366 13.07 -7.17 2.74
C LYS A 366 13.21 -6.63 4.16
N LEU A 367 14.18 -5.76 4.40
CA LEU A 367 14.36 -5.08 5.68
C LEU A 367 13.10 -4.31 6.10
N TRP A 368 12.50 -3.56 5.16
CA TRP A 368 11.29 -2.81 5.42
C TRP A 368 10.16 -3.71 5.94
N LYS A 369 9.94 -4.88 5.33
CA LYS A 369 8.96 -5.86 5.78
C LYS A 369 9.24 -6.34 7.21
N GLU A 370 10.48 -6.74 7.49
CA GLU A 370 10.90 -7.26 8.79
C GLU A 370 10.71 -6.24 9.91
N LYS A 371 10.89 -4.93 9.60
CA LYS A 371 10.83 -3.87 10.60
C LYS A 371 9.43 -3.28 10.78
N LYS A 372 8.64 -3.18 9.73
CA LYS A 372 7.27 -2.68 9.80
C LYS A 372 6.38 -3.63 10.59
N ASN A 373 6.55 -4.92 10.42
CA ASN A 373 5.60 -5.95 10.83
C ASN A 373 5.93 -6.67 12.15
N ALA A 374 6.78 -6.07 12.99
CA ALA A 374 7.00 -6.59 14.34
C ALA A 374 5.76 -6.40 15.23
N ASN A 375 5.42 -7.44 16.02
CA ASN A 375 4.33 -7.44 17.02
C ASN A 375 2.91 -7.20 16.44
N ILE A 376 2.63 -7.68 15.24
CA ILE A 376 1.28 -7.57 14.66
C ILE A 376 0.32 -8.54 15.35
N CYS A 377 -0.87 -8.02 15.70
CA CYS A 377 -2.03 -8.80 16.11
C CYS A 377 -3.19 -8.48 15.17
N ALA A 378 -3.60 -9.43 14.31
CA ALA A 378 -4.58 -9.17 13.27
C ALA A 378 -5.76 -10.14 13.34
N VAL A 379 -6.96 -9.63 13.06
CA VAL A 379 -8.18 -10.43 12.92
C VAL A 379 -8.74 -10.25 11.51
N PHE A 380 -8.94 -11.37 10.83
CA PHE A 380 -9.69 -11.42 9.58
C PHE A 380 -11.17 -11.52 9.89
N VAL A 381 -11.98 -10.70 9.24
CA VAL A 381 -13.44 -10.66 9.37
C VAL A 381 -14.03 -10.98 8.00
N ALA A 382 -14.47 -12.21 7.83
CA ALA A 382 -14.89 -12.79 6.56
C ALA A 382 -16.41 -12.80 6.42
N ASP A 383 -16.92 -12.19 5.38
CA ASP A 383 -18.31 -12.28 4.97
C ASP A 383 -18.63 -13.71 4.47
N VAL A 384 -19.66 -14.31 5.07
CA VAL A 384 -20.22 -15.58 4.62
C VAL A 384 -21.74 -15.47 4.43
N SER A 385 -22.23 -14.26 4.14
CA SER A 385 -23.64 -14.03 3.81
C SER A 385 -24.08 -14.76 2.53
N GLY A 386 -25.37 -14.79 2.26
CA GLY A 386 -25.92 -15.51 1.11
C GLY A 386 -25.41 -15.01 -0.25
N SER A 387 -25.07 -13.71 -0.38
CA SER A 387 -24.49 -13.13 -1.60
C SER A 387 -23.10 -13.67 -1.93
N MET A 388 -22.37 -14.12 -0.91
CA MET A 388 -21.06 -14.74 -1.07
C MET A 388 -21.11 -16.15 -1.68
N ASP A 389 -22.28 -16.76 -1.88
CA ASP A 389 -22.35 -18.12 -2.42
C ASP A 389 -21.72 -18.25 -3.82
N GLY A 390 -20.99 -19.33 -4.02
CA GLY A 390 -20.32 -19.64 -5.27
C GLY A 390 -18.96 -18.95 -5.44
N GLU A 391 -18.80 -18.12 -6.47
CA GLU A 391 -17.52 -17.55 -6.87
C GLU A 391 -16.94 -16.56 -5.85
N PRO A 392 -17.71 -15.63 -5.22
CA PRO A 392 -17.17 -14.70 -4.23
C PRO A 392 -16.52 -15.42 -3.04
N LEU A 393 -17.20 -16.41 -2.43
CA LEU A 393 -16.65 -17.16 -1.31
C LEU A 393 -15.43 -18.00 -1.71
N ASN A 394 -15.44 -18.59 -2.91
CA ASN A 394 -14.29 -19.35 -3.41
C ASN A 394 -13.05 -18.43 -3.58
N ASN A 395 -13.25 -17.23 -4.07
CA ASN A 395 -12.17 -16.24 -4.23
C ASN A 395 -11.69 -15.71 -2.87
N LEU A 396 -12.59 -15.48 -1.92
CA LEU A 396 -12.23 -15.12 -0.55
C LEU A 396 -11.34 -16.21 0.07
N LYS A 397 -11.78 -17.48 0.01
CA LYS A 397 -11.00 -18.62 0.51
C LYS A 397 -9.63 -18.70 -0.17
N LYS A 398 -9.59 -18.65 -1.50
CA LYS A 398 -8.35 -18.68 -2.27
C LYS A 398 -7.42 -17.55 -1.86
N SER A 399 -7.96 -16.35 -1.70
CA SER A 399 -7.18 -15.15 -1.31
C SER A 399 -6.55 -15.30 0.08
N LEU A 400 -7.29 -15.82 1.05
CA LEU A 400 -6.79 -16.07 2.40
C LEU A 400 -5.76 -17.21 2.41
N LEU A 401 -5.99 -18.28 1.63
CA LEU A 401 -5.09 -19.43 1.53
C LEU A 401 -3.77 -19.08 0.81
N GLU A 402 -3.80 -18.25 -0.21
CA GLU A 402 -2.57 -17.75 -0.84
C GLU A 402 -1.92 -16.65 0.01
N GLY A 403 -2.72 -15.74 0.56
CA GLY A 403 -2.24 -14.64 1.39
C GLY A 403 -1.56 -15.08 2.68
N GLN A 404 -1.99 -16.19 3.28
CA GLN A 404 -1.39 -16.71 4.51
C GLN A 404 0.10 -17.04 4.38
N LYS A 405 0.60 -17.28 3.17
CA LYS A 405 2.03 -17.52 2.90
C LYS A 405 2.90 -16.31 3.20
N TYR A 406 2.31 -15.11 3.18
CA TYR A 406 2.99 -13.83 3.46
C TYR A 406 2.94 -13.45 4.94
N ILE A 407 2.15 -14.14 5.78
CA ILE A 407 1.99 -13.80 7.19
C ILE A 407 3.20 -14.31 7.98
N GLY A 408 3.81 -13.43 8.76
CA GLY A 408 4.94 -13.75 9.63
C GLY A 408 4.55 -14.75 10.73
N LYS A 409 5.42 -15.71 11.00
CA LYS A 409 5.20 -16.78 12.02
C LYS A 409 5.07 -16.27 13.46
N ASP A 410 5.53 -15.05 13.71
CA ASP A 410 5.52 -14.44 15.04
C ASP A 410 4.29 -13.54 15.26
N ASN A 411 3.49 -13.30 14.21
CA ASN A 411 2.25 -12.54 14.32
C ASN A 411 1.17 -13.32 15.07
N LEU A 412 0.26 -12.60 15.72
CA LEU A 412 -0.95 -13.15 16.34
C LEU A 412 -2.10 -12.99 15.36
N ILE A 413 -2.77 -14.08 15.01
CA ILE A 413 -3.82 -14.09 13.98
C ILE A 413 -5.09 -14.74 14.51
N GLY A 414 -6.23 -14.09 14.26
CA GLY A 414 -7.57 -14.61 14.48
C GLY A 414 -8.41 -14.59 13.19
N LEU A 415 -9.49 -15.37 13.17
CA LEU A 415 -10.47 -15.40 12.07
C LEU A 415 -11.88 -15.39 12.66
N VAL A 416 -12.66 -14.42 12.23
CA VAL A 416 -14.10 -14.28 12.49
C VAL A 416 -14.82 -14.38 11.16
N SER A 417 -15.96 -15.04 11.10
CA SER A 417 -16.89 -14.94 9.98
C SER A 417 -18.24 -14.44 10.46
N TYR A 418 -19.01 -13.86 9.56
CA TYR A 418 -20.34 -13.35 9.87
C TYR A 418 -21.35 -13.59 8.75
N SER A 419 -22.60 -13.80 9.15
CA SER A 419 -23.79 -13.81 8.29
C SER A 419 -24.95 -13.18 9.07
N ASP A 420 -25.94 -13.98 9.51
CA ASP A 420 -26.96 -13.56 10.49
C ASP A 420 -26.35 -13.32 11.87
N ASP A 421 -25.39 -14.14 12.25
CA ASP A 421 -24.68 -14.19 13.52
C ASP A 421 -23.16 -14.11 13.27
N VAL A 422 -22.39 -14.03 14.34
CA VAL A 422 -20.92 -13.94 14.28
C VAL A 422 -20.29 -15.24 14.78
N TYR A 423 -19.28 -15.72 14.07
CA TYR A 423 -18.58 -16.97 14.36
C TYR A 423 -17.09 -16.69 14.57
N ILE A 424 -16.54 -17.10 15.71
CA ILE A 424 -15.09 -17.13 15.94
C ILE A 424 -14.57 -18.47 15.40
N ASN A 425 -14.04 -18.45 14.18
CA ASN A 425 -13.52 -19.62 13.49
C ASN A 425 -12.09 -19.97 13.91
N LEU A 426 -11.31 -18.97 14.36
CA LEU A 426 -9.99 -19.14 14.92
C LEU A 426 -9.76 -18.07 16.00
N PRO A 427 -9.63 -18.44 17.28
CA PRO A 427 -9.18 -17.53 18.34
C PRO A 427 -7.79 -16.98 18.01
N ILE A 428 -7.52 -15.75 18.48
CA ILE A 428 -6.20 -15.12 18.26
C ILE A 428 -5.10 -15.97 18.88
N SER A 429 -4.14 -16.36 18.06
CA SER A 429 -3.00 -17.17 18.47
C SER A 429 -1.79 -16.93 17.57
N ARG A 430 -0.58 -17.28 18.07
CA ARG A 430 0.65 -17.12 17.29
C ARG A 430 0.60 -17.94 16.01
N PHE A 431 0.97 -17.35 14.89
CA PHE A 431 0.82 -17.94 13.55
C PHE A 431 1.97 -18.90 13.20
N ASP A 432 2.29 -19.80 14.13
CA ASP A 432 3.21 -20.89 13.90
C ASP A 432 2.61 -21.93 12.93
N LEU A 433 3.36 -22.97 12.56
CA LEU A 433 2.91 -23.96 11.60
C LEU A 433 1.64 -24.69 12.06
N ASN A 434 1.46 -24.92 13.37
CA ASN A 434 0.29 -25.59 13.92
C ASN A 434 -0.97 -24.70 13.78
N ASN A 435 -0.87 -23.44 14.19
CA ASN A 435 -1.99 -22.50 14.08
C ASN A 435 -2.27 -22.10 12.62
N ARG A 436 -1.26 -22.07 11.76
CA ARG A 436 -1.44 -21.96 10.32
C ARG A 436 -2.29 -23.11 9.76
N SER A 437 -2.08 -24.34 10.24
CA SER A 437 -2.93 -25.49 9.86
C SER A 437 -4.39 -25.31 10.30
N TYR A 438 -4.64 -24.78 11.49
CA TYR A 438 -5.99 -24.45 11.94
C TYR A 438 -6.61 -23.31 11.13
N PHE A 439 -5.84 -22.28 10.78
CA PHE A 439 -6.30 -21.21 9.90
C PHE A 439 -6.74 -21.74 8.54
N VAL A 440 -5.93 -22.61 7.92
CA VAL A 440 -6.25 -23.25 6.63
C VAL A 440 -7.54 -24.08 6.74
N GLY A 441 -7.70 -24.84 7.82
CA GLY A 441 -8.90 -25.61 8.07
C GLY A 441 -10.14 -24.74 8.30
N ALA A 442 -10.01 -23.67 9.08
CA ALA A 442 -11.08 -22.71 9.35
C ALA A 442 -11.55 -22.01 8.05
N VAL A 443 -10.61 -21.52 7.23
CA VAL A 443 -10.92 -20.92 5.92
C VAL A 443 -11.61 -21.94 5.00
N GLY A 444 -11.12 -23.17 4.96
CA GLY A 444 -11.73 -24.25 4.17
C GLY A 444 -13.17 -24.54 4.57
N GLY A 445 -13.47 -24.46 5.86
CA GLY A 445 -14.78 -24.73 6.47
C GLY A 445 -15.83 -23.61 6.31
N LEU A 446 -15.47 -22.41 5.85
CA LEU A 446 -16.43 -21.31 5.65
C LEU A 446 -17.53 -21.72 4.67
N GLN A 447 -18.80 -21.39 4.97
CA GLN A 447 -19.96 -21.70 4.15
C GLN A 447 -20.86 -20.47 4.04
N ALA A 448 -21.35 -20.18 2.83
CA ALA A 448 -22.22 -19.04 2.60
C ALA A 448 -23.67 -19.32 3.01
N GLY A 449 -24.35 -18.29 3.51
CA GLY A 449 -25.77 -18.29 3.85
C GLY A 449 -26.14 -17.18 4.82
N GLY A 450 -27.42 -16.82 4.86
CA GLY A 450 -27.93 -15.80 5.78
C GLY A 450 -27.81 -14.36 5.28
N ALA A 451 -28.00 -13.43 6.20
CA ALA A 451 -27.92 -11.98 5.98
C ALA A 451 -26.46 -11.47 6.16
N THR A 452 -26.26 -10.15 6.29
CA THR A 452 -24.93 -9.51 6.29
C THR A 452 -24.78 -8.60 7.49
N ALA A 453 -24.21 -9.09 8.62
CA ALA A 453 -24.00 -8.37 9.88
C ALA A 453 -22.52 -7.90 10.02
N THR A 454 -22.05 -7.12 9.06
CA THR A 454 -20.62 -6.73 8.94
C THR A 454 -20.09 -6.03 10.17
N PHE A 455 -20.84 -5.06 10.71
CA PHE A 455 -20.37 -4.25 11.84
C PHE A 455 -20.39 -5.02 13.15
N ASP A 456 -21.23 -6.08 13.26
CA ASP A 456 -21.19 -7.03 14.38
C ASP A 456 -19.90 -7.85 14.33
N GLY A 457 -19.51 -8.34 13.15
CA GLY A 457 -18.24 -9.04 12.95
C GLY A 457 -17.04 -8.16 13.31
N ILE A 458 -17.06 -6.88 12.93
CA ILE A 458 -16.01 -5.90 13.28
C ILE A 458 -15.98 -5.68 14.79
N ALA A 459 -17.12 -5.49 15.46
CA ALA A 459 -17.18 -5.28 16.92
C ALA A 459 -16.61 -6.48 17.68
N VAL A 460 -16.92 -7.71 17.28
CA VAL A 460 -16.34 -8.93 17.88
C VAL A 460 -14.82 -8.98 17.66
N ALA A 461 -14.34 -8.66 16.46
CA ALA A 461 -12.91 -8.61 16.16
C ALA A 461 -12.19 -7.54 17.02
N MET A 462 -12.79 -6.36 17.19
CA MET A 462 -12.26 -5.31 18.07
C MET A 462 -12.16 -5.81 19.52
N LYS A 463 -13.17 -6.53 20.01
CA LYS A 463 -13.15 -7.10 21.36
C LYS A 463 -12.04 -8.13 21.55
N MET A 464 -11.86 -9.03 20.56
CA MET A 464 -10.76 -9.99 20.59
C MET A 464 -9.39 -9.30 20.62
N LEU A 465 -9.22 -8.21 19.89
CA LEU A 465 -7.98 -7.42 19.88
C LEU A 465 -7.77 -6.66 21.21
N GLU A 466 -8.83 -6.07 21.79
CA GLU A 466 -8.78 -5.39 23.08
C GLU A 466 -8.26 -6.34 24.18
N GLU A 467 -8.74 -7.57 24.20
CA GLU A 467 -8.29 -8.59 25.15
C GLU A 467 -6.81 -8.94 24.98
N GLN A 468 -6.30 -9.00 23.75
CA GLN A 468 -4.87 -9.24 23.50
C GLN A 468 -4.01 -8.02 23.87
N LEU A 469 -4.47 -6.81 23.58
CA LEU A 469 -3.79 -5.56 23.95
C LEU A 469 -3.70 -5.39 25.47
N ALA A 470 -4.68 -5.88 26.20
CA ALA A 470 -4.64 -5.91 27.66
C ALA A 470 -3.54 -6.84 28.21
N LEU A 471 -3.19 -7.90 27.46
CA LEU A 471 -2.11 -8.83 27.81
C LEU A 471 -0.74 -8.30 27.38
N ASP A 472 -0.65 -7.72 26.18
CA ASP A 472 0.57 -7.10 25.64
C ASP A 472 0.26 -5.77 24.91
N PRO A 473 0.45 -4.63 25.60
CA PRO A 473 0.21 -3.30 25.01
C PRO A 473 1.16 -2.91 23.87
N LYS A 474 2.18 -3.72 23.56
CA LYS A 474 3.11 -3.45 22.45
C LYS A 474 2.61 -4.01 21.12
N LEU A 475 1.54 -4.78 21.14
CA LEU A 475 0.93 -5.32 19.93
C LEU A 475 0.40 -4.20 19.05
N LYS A 476 0.54 -4.38 17.74
CA LYS A 476 -0.03 -3.49 16.71
C LYS A 476 -1.30 -4.14 16.17
N PRO A 477 -2.49 -3.73 16.63
CA PRO A 477 -3.74 -4.35 16.23
C PRO A 477 -4.11 -3.97 14.79
N LYS A 478 -4.71 -4.91 14.04
CA LYS A 478 -5.25 -4.69 12.70
C LYS A 478 -6.50 -5.53 12.46
N ILE A 479 -7.44 -5.00 11.69
CA ILE A 479 -8.62 -5.74 11.23
C ILE A 479 -8.62 -5.74 9.70
N PHE A 480 -8.91 -6.91 9.10
CA PHE A 480 -9.08 -7.09 7.66
C PHE A 480 -10.49 -7.59 7.39
N VAL A 481 -11.33 -6.75 6.80
CA VAL A 481 -12.73 -7.09 6.46
C VAL A 481 -12.80 -7.46 4.98
N LEU A 482 -13.35 -8.63 4.70
CA LEU A 482 -13.54 -9.15 3.35
C LEU A 482 -15.04 -9.37 3.11
N SER A 483 -15.65 -8.62 2.18
CA SER A 483 -17.09 -8.63 1.92
C SER A 483 -17.42 -8.34 0.46
N ASP A 484 -18.57 -8.79 -0.02
CA ASP A 484 -19.09 -8.46 -1.35
C ASP A 484 -20.30 -7.51 -1.32
N GLY A 485 -20.70 -7.00 -0.14
CA GLY A 485 -21.92 -6.23 -0.05
C GLY A 485 -22.04 -5.29 1.15
N GLU A 486 -23.18 -4.60 1.16
CA GLU A 486 -23.58 -3.73 2.25
C GLU A 486 -24.20 -4.52 3.39
N THR A 487 -23.98 -4.04 4.61
CA THR A 487 -24.63 -4.61 5.80
C THR A 487 -26.15 -4.39 5.73
N ASN A 488 -26.90 -5.43 6.01
CA ASN A 488 -28.35 -5.41 6.03
C ASN A 488 -28.95 -6.01 7.33
N ARG A 489 -28.09 -6.34 8.30
CA ARG A 489 -28.46 -6.88 9.61
C ARG A 489 -27.48 -6.41 10.69
N GLY A 490 -27.87 -6.49 11.95
CA GLY A 490 -27.06 -6.14 13.10
C GLY A 490 -26.88 -4.64 13.27
N HIS A 491 -25.78 -4.24 13.88
CA HIS A 491 -25.43 -2.84 14.10
C HIS A 491 -25.05 -2.13 12.79
N SER A 492 -25.25 -0.81 12.79
CA SER A 492 -24.84 0.05 11.66
C SER A 492 -23.44 0.64 11.88
N LEU A 493 -22.86 1.22 10.82
CA LEU A 493 -21.62 1.99 10.92
C LEU A 493 -21.70 3.08 11.99
N ASN A 494 -22.85 3.77 12.11
CA ASN A 494 -23.03 4.84 13.10
C ASN A 494 -22.98 4.32 14.53
N ASP A 495 -23.39 3.07 14.79
CA ASP A 495 -23.35 2.47 16.12
C ASP A 495 -21.92 2.19 16.59
N ILE A 496 -21.00 1.88 15.67
CA ILE A 496 -19.62 1.51 16.02
C ILE A 496 -18.56 2.56 15.64
N ARG A 497 -18.90 3.58 14.83
CA ARG A 497 -17.96 4.59 14.30
C ARG A 497 -17.11 5.20 15.42
N LYS A 498 -17.74 5.67 16.48
CA LYS A 498 -17.03 6.29 17.59
C LYS A 498 -16.09 5.32 18.31
N LEU A 499 -16.49 4.06 18.47
CA LEU A 499 -15.66 3.03 19.09
C LEU A 499 -14.44 2.72 18.22
N VAL A 500 -14.60 2.70 16.90
CA VAL A 500 -13.50 2.53 15.95
C VAL A 500 -12.52 3.71 16.04
N GLU A 501 -13.03 4.95 16.04
CA GLU A 501 -12.23 6.16 16.20
C GLU A 501 -11.41 6.13 17.51
N GLU A 502 -12.06 5.82 18.62
CA GLU A 502 -11.42 5.78 19.94
C GLU A 502 -10.42 4.63 20.09
N SER A 503 -10.65 3.51 19.41
CA SER A 503 -9.74 2.35 19.46
C SER A 503 -8.42 2.61 18.73
N GLY A 504 -8.40 3.48 17.72
CA GLY A 504 -7.25 3.69 16.84
C GLY A 504 -6.86 2.46 16.01
N ILE A 505 -7.69 1.40 15.95
CA ILE A 505 -7.40 0.16 15.23
C ILE A 505 -7.62 0.39 13.73
N PRO A 506 -6.60 0.21 12.86
CA PRO A 506 -6.77 0.29 11.41
C PRO A 506 -7.64 -0.87 10.90
N ILE A 507 -8.67 -0.53 10.12
CA ILE A 507 -9.60 -1.49 9.51
C ILE A 507 -9.41 -1.46 7.99
N TYR A 508 -8.71 -2.46 7.46
CA TYR A 508 -8.53 -2.66 6.02
C TYR A 508 -9.77 -3.33 5.44
N THR A 509 -10.32 -2.78 4.37
CA THR A 509 -11.52 -3.34 3.75
C THR A 509 -11.25 -3.82 2.34
N ILE A 510 -11.70 -5.01 2.03
CA ILE A 510 -11.55 -5.66 0.73
C ILE A 510 -12.93 -6.01 0.20
N GLY A 511 -13.34 -5.31 -0.85
CA GLY A 511 -14.61 -5.54 -1.52
C GLY A 511 -14.47 -6.45 -2.75
N TYR A 512 -15.44 -7.32 -2.95
CA TYR A 512 -15.53 -8.25 -4.07
C TYR A 512 -16.65 -7.81 -5.02
N ASN A 513 -16.35 -6.94 -6.01
CA ASN A 513 -17.32 -6.44 -7.01
C ASN A 513 -18.53 -5.69 -6.41
N ALA A 514 -18.38 -5.03 -5.27
CA ALA A 514 -19.48 -4.49 -4.50
C ALA A 514 -19.50 -2.97 -4.46
N ASP A 515 -20.67 -2.40 -4.19
CA ASP A 515 -20.78 -1.04 -3.63
C ASP A 515 -20.46 -1.13 -2.14
N ILE A 516 -19.19 -0.87 -1.81
CA ILE A 516 -18.64 -1.00 -0.45
C ILE A 516 -18.48 0.35 0.25
N LYS A 517 -19.30 1.33 -0.10
CA LYS A 517 -19.17 2.70 0.42
C LYS A 517 -19.06 2.78 1.96
N ALA A 518 -19.90 2.01 2.68
CA ALA A 518 -19.83 1.98 4.15
C ALA A 518 -18.51 1.36 4.66
N LEU A 519 -17.96 0.39 3.93
CA LEU A 519 -16.65 -0.20 4.24
C LEU A 519 -15.50 0.76 3.90
N GLU A 520 -15.62 1.53 2.82
CA GLU A 520 -14.66 2.60 2.50
C GLU A 520 -14.67 3.67 3.59
N GLU A 521 -15.85 4.08 4.06
CA GLU A 521 -15.97 5.04 5.14
C GLU A 521 -15.31 4.55 6.43
N ILE A 522 -15.48 3.28 6.82
CA ILE A 522 -14.88 2.76 8.06
C ILE A 522 -13.36 2.63 7.95
N SER A 523 -12.84 2.29 6.78
CA SER A 523 -11.38 2.22 6.59
C SER A 523 -10.72 3.59 6.63
N LEU A 524 -11.43 4.65 6.27
CA LEU A 524 -10.94 6.03 6.37
C LEU A 524 -10.86 6.53 7.81
N VAL A 525 -11.64 5.97 8.74
CA VAL A 525 -11.70 6.44 10.14
C VAL A 525 -10.31 6.39 10.79
N ASN A 526 -9.60 5.28 10.66
CA ASN A 526 -8.25 5.08 11.23
C ASN A 526 -7.18 4.92 10.12
N GLU A 527 -7.38 5.60 8.99
CA GLU A 527 -6.40 5.74 7.90
C GLU A 527 -5.92 4.41 7.28
N ALA A 528 -6.75 3.37 7.31
CA ALA A 528 -6.46 2.11 6.63
C ALA A 528 -6.83 2.17 5.13
N ALA A 529 -6.43 1.14 4.39
CA ALA A 529 -6.73 1.04 2.97
C ALA A 529 -8.07 0.34 2.72
N SER A 530 -8.84 0.87 1.75
CA SER A 530 -9.95 0.16 1.12
C SER A 530 -9.50 -0.33 -0.27
N ILE A 531 -9.74 -1.59 -0.56
CA ILE A 531 -9.41 -2.22 -1.83
C ILE A 531 -10.69 -2.76 -2.44
N ASN A 532 -11.14 -2.15 -3.53
CA ASN A 532 -12.15 -2.77 -4.38
C ASN A 532 -11.43 -3.62 -5.43
N ALA A 533 -11.71 -4.91 -5.43
CA ALA A 533 -11.10 -5.88 -6.31
C ALA A 533 -12.19 -6.61 -7.09
N ASP A 534 -11.99 -6.82 -8.38
CA ASP A 534 -12.78 -7.82 -9.07
C ASP A 534 -12.30 -9.23 -8.68
N THR A 535 -13.11 -10.23 -8.98
CA THR A 535 -12.88 -11.61 -8.54
C THR A 535 -11.56 -12.22 -9.03
N GLU A 536 -10.93 -11.65 -10.05
CA GLU A 536 -9.72 -12.20 -10.64
C GLU A 536 -8.42 -11.57 -10.13
N ASP A 537 -8.46 -10.29 -9.70
CA ASP A 537 -7.25 -9.60 -9.20
C ASP A 537 -7.16 -9.57 -7.66
N VAL A 538 -8.22 -9.96 -6.97
CA VAL A 538 -8.28 -9.92 -5.49
C VAL A 538 -7.17 -10.72 -4.83
N VAL A 539 -6.82 -11.88 -5.37
CA VAL A 539 -5.74 -12.73 -4.83
C VAL A 539 -4.40 -11.99 -4.84
N TYR A 540 -4.08 -11.32 -5.95
CA TYR A 540 -2.87 -10.52 -6.07
C TYR A 540 -2.88 -9.30 -5.14
N LYS A 541 -3.99 -8.56 -5.10
CA LYS A 541 -4.13 -7.37 -4.24
C LYS A 541 -4.02 -7.74 -2.76
N LEU A 542 -4.67 -8.83 -2.34
CA LEU A 542 -4.57 -9.32 -0.96
C LEU A 542 -3.18 -9.86 -0.62
N ALA A 543 -2.56 -10.62 -1.52
CA ALA A 543 -1.19 -11.08 -1.32
C ALA A 543 -0.24 -9.90 -1.10
N ASN A 544 -0.38 -8.83 -1.88
CA ASN A 544 0.42 -7.60 -1.71
C ASN A 544 0.08 -6.86 -0.42
N LEU A 545 -1.20 -6.76 -0.05
CA LEU A 545 -1.61 -6.15 1.22
C LEU A 545 -1.03 -6.92 2.41
N PHE A 546 -1.14 -8.26 2.42
CA PHE A 546 -0.59 -9.08 3.49
C PHE A 546 0.93 -9.05 3.50
N ASN A 547 1.57 -9.04 2.32
CA ASN A 547 2.99 -8.84 2.19
C ASN A 547 3.45 -7.49 2.79
N ALA A 548 2.63 -6.46 2.67
CA ALA A 548 2.91 -5.14 3.21
C ALA A 548 2.60 -5.04 4.72
N GLU A 549 1.53 -5.69 5.18
CA GLU A 549 0.94 -5.44 6.50
C GLU A 549 1.17 -6.57 7.52
N LEU A 550 1.50 -7.79 7.08
CA LEU A 550 1.55 -8.98 7.92
C LEU A 550 2.82 -9.84 7.72
N ALA A 551 3.72 -9.50 6.80
CA ALA A 551 4.87 -10.35 6.47
C ALA A 551 6.01 -10.26 7.48
#